data_ba1dddf1905ec1cf720bcb8b93284fb6
#
_entry.id   ba1dddf1905ec1cf720bcb8b93284fb6
#
_cell.length_a   1.000
_cell.length_b   1.000
_cell.length_c   1.000
_cell.angle_alpha   90.00
_cell.angle_beta   90.00
_cell.angle_gamma   90.00
#
_symmetry.space_group_name_H-M   'P 1'
#
loop_
_entity.id
_entity.type
_entity.pdbx_description
1 polymer ?
#
loop_
_entity_poly.entity_id
_entity_poly.type
_entity_poly.pdbx_seq_one_letter_code
_entity_poly.pdbx_strand_id
1 'polypeptide(L)'
;GTSFPKVHIAIMGLEKVVPDYDALALYVRLLARSATGQPSTTYTSHYKKPVEGQEMHIVIVDNGRSDILACTEHVNMLKCIRCGSCINTCPVYRRTGGYSYSYFIPGPVGINLGMLKSPEKYSGNVSACSLCYSCSNVCPVKIDLAEQIYKWRQNLAPLHLADPSKK
;
A
#
# COMPACT_ATOMS: atom_id res chain seq x y z
N GLY A 1 7.99 -21.86 15.91
CA GLY A 1 8.01 -20.45 16.16
C GLY A 1 7.61 -20.06 17.57
N THR A 2 6.32 -20.14 17.92
CA THR A 2 5.80 -19.56 19.19
C THR A 2 5.91 -20.48 20.41
N SER A 3 6.29 -21.75 20.23
CA SER A 3 6.32 -22.72 21.33
C SER A 3 7.64 -22.70 22.16
N PHE A 4 8.71 -22.13 21.63
CA PHE A 4 10.03 -22.19 22.25
C PHE A 4 10.52 -20.86 22.86
N PRO A 5 10.29 -19.68 22.23
CA PRO A 5 10.84 -18.45 22.76
C PRO A 5 10.05 -18.01 24.02
N LYS A 6 10.76 -17.47 25.01
CA LYS A 6 10.13 -16.89 26.19
C LYS A 6 9.33 -15.63 25.86
N VAL A 7 9.80 -14.86 24.89
CA VAL A 7 9.14 -13.64 24.40
C VAL A 7 8.89 -13.78 22.92
N HIS A 8 7.63 -13.60 22.50
CA HIS A 8 7.22 -13.55 21.10
C HIS A 8 6.67 -12.16 20.78
N ILE A 9 7.28 -11.49 19.79
CA ILE A 9 6.84 -10.16 19.33
C ILE A 9 6.35 -10.29 17.88
N ALA A 10 5.05 -10.08 17.67
CA ALA A 10 4.45 -10.04 16.34
C ALA A 10 4.25 -8.59 15.91
N ILE A 11 4.79 -8.21 14.75
CA ILE A 11 4.63 -6.87 14.18
C ILE A 11 3.71 -6.98 12.97
N MET A 12 2.64 -6.19 12.95
CA MET A 12 1.68 -6.20 11.85
C MET A 12 1.22 -4.78 11.48
N GLY A 13 0.89 -4.57 10.22
CA GLY A 13 0.25 -3.34 9.79
C GLY A 13 -1.22 -3.28 10.22
N LEU A 14 -1.72 -2.07 10.51
CA LEU A 14 -3.12 -1.85 10.88
C LEU A 14 -4.10 -2.43 9.85
N GLU A 15 -3.74 -2.42 8.57
CA GLU A 15 -4.54 -2.97 7.48
C GLU A 15 -4.71 -4.50 7.52
N LYS A 16 -4.04 -5.18 8.44
CA LYS A 16 -4.15 -6.64 8.62
C LYS A 16 -5.17 -7.04 9.68
N VAL A 17 -5.71 -6.08 10.42
CA VAL A 17 -6.75 -6.32 11.38
C VAL A 17 -8.06 -6.64 10.66
N VAL A 18 -8.73 -7.72 11.07
CA VAL A 18 -10.03 -8.13 10.54
C VAL A 18 -11.13 -7.91 11.59
N PRO A 19 -12.36 -7.57 11.19
CA PRO A 19 -13.41 -7.15 12.13
C PRO A 19 -13.94 -8.29 13.00
N ASP A 20 -14.01 -9.50 12.43
CA ASP A 20 -14.66 -10.63 13.09
C ASP A 20 -14.14 -12.00 12.60
N TYR A 21 -14.67 -13.07 13.19
CA TYR A 21 -14.29 -14.44 12.85
C TYR A 21 -14.80 -14.89 11.47
N ASP A 22 -15.90 -14.34 10.98
CA ASP A 22 -16.44 -14.68 9.65
C ASP A 22 -15.52 -14.13 8.56
N ALA A 23 -15.04 -12.89 8.73
CA ALA A 23 -14.00 -12.31 7.88
C ALA A 23 -12.71 -13.13 7.94
N LEU A 24 -12.26 -13.56 9.13
CA LEU A 24 -11.09 -14.42 9.28
C LEU A 24 -11.27 -15.74 8.52
N ALA A 25 -12.42 -16.41 8.69
CA ALA A 25 -12.72 -17.68 8.00
C ALA A 25 -12.70 -17.50 6.47
N LEU A 26 -13.24 -16.40 5.96
CA LEU A 26 -13.19 -16.06 4.55
C LEU A 26 -11.74 -15.88 4.06
N TYR A 27 -10.93 -15.09 4.78
CA TYR A 27 -9.53 -14.84 4.40
C TYR A 27 -8.69 -16.11 4.42
N VAL A 28 -8.83 -16.98 5.42
CA VAL A 28 -8.12 -18.25 5.48
C VAL A 28 -8.45 -19.14 4.27
N ARG A 29 -9.71 -19.13 3.82
CA ARG A 29 -10.14 -19.90 2.64
C ARG A 29 -9.64 -19.31 1.33
N LEU A 30 -9.52 -17.99 1.23
CA LEU A 30 -9.13 -17.29 -0.01
C LEU A 30 -7.63 -17.13 -0.16
N LEU A 31 -6.87 -17.07 0.94
CA LEU A 31 -5.45 -16.71 0.93
C LEU A 31 -4.62 -17.57 0.00
N ALA A 32 -4.69 -18.88 0.13
CA ALA A 32 -3.92 -19.81 -0.71
C ALA A 32 -4.36 -19.77 -2.17
N ARG A 33 -5.65 -19.61 -2.43
CA ARG A 33 -6.21 -19.49 -3.78
C ARG A 33 -5.75 -18.23 -4.48
N SER A 34 -5.77 -17.11 -3.75
CA SER A 34 -5.36 -15.79 -4.27
C SER A 34 -3.85 -15.69 -4.47
N ALA A 35 -3.06 -16.21 -3.54
CA ALA A 35 -1.60 -16.06 -3.56
C ALA A 35 -0.89 -17.06 -4.47
N THR A 36 -1.31 -18.32 -4.47
CA THR A 36 -0.60 -19.44 -5.14
C THR A 36 -1.49 -20.35 -5.98
N GLY A 37 -2.78 -20.06 -6.11
CA GLY A 37 -3.73 -20.90 -6.85
C GLY A 37 -4.02 -22.27 -6.20
N GLN A 38 -3.66 -22.45 -4.93
CA GLN A 38 -3.89 -23.69 -4.19
C GLN A 38 -5.33 -23.76 -3.66
N PRO A 39 -5.96 -24.95 -3.62
CA PRO A 39 -7.34 -25.08 -3.13
C PRO A 39 -7.49 -24.79 -1.64
N SER A 40 -6.43 -25.01 -0.86
CA SER A 40 -6.42 -24.79 0.59
C SER A 40 -5.03 -24.39 1.08
N THR A 41 -4.98 -23.74 2.26
CA THR A 41 -3.73 -23.42 2.94
C THR A 41 -3.19 -24.67 3.62
N THR A 42 -1.97 -25.08 3.28
CA THR A 42 -1.35 -26.32 3.82
C THR A 42 -0.96 -26.13 5.29
N TYR A 43 -0.45 -24.96 5.64
CA TYR A 43 -0.03 -24.63 7.01
C TYR A 43 -0.65 -23.33 7.46
N THR A 44 -1.52 -23.39 8.47
CA THR A 44 -2.09 -22.23 9.13
C THR A 44 -2.00 -22.43 10.64
N SER A 45 -1.37 -21.47 11.31
CA SER A 45 -1.24 -21.48 12.76
C SER A 45 -2.01 -20.32 13.34
N HIS A 46 -2.86 -20.61 14.31
CA HIS A 46 -3.63 -19.61 15.04
C HIS A 46 -3.12 -19.52 16.48
N TYR A 47 -2.81 -18.29 16.91
CA TYR A 47 -2.33 -18.02 18.24
C TYR A 47 -3.38 -17.20 18.99
N LYS A 48 -3.82 -17.67 20.14
CA LYS A 48 -4.85 -17.01 20.95
C LYS A 48 -4.26 -16.31 22.18
N LYS A 49 -3.33 -16.98 22.85
CA LYS A 49 -2.68 -16.48 24.05
C LYS A 49 -1.30 -17.14 24.19
N PRO A 50 -0.37 -16.53 24.93
CA PRO A 50 0.90 -17.18 25.26
C PRO A 50 0.69 -18.43 26.11
N VAL A 51 1.63 -19.35 26.06
CA VAL A 51 1.70 -20.51 26.96
C VAL A 51 2.26 -20.04 28.30
N GLU A 52 1.98 -20.79 29.38
CA GLU A 52 2.50 -20.46 30.70
C GLU A 52 4.03 -20.29 30.70
N GLY A 53 4.51 -19.20 31.29
CA GLY A 53 5.93 -18.82 31.29
C GLY A 53 6.42 -18.14 30.03
N GLN A 54 5.52 -17.80 29.08
CA GLN A 54 5.83 -17.04 27.87
C GLN A 54 5.11 -15.70 27.83
N GLU A 55 5.71 -14.73 27.17
CA GLU A 55 5.12 -13.42 26.87
C GLU A 55 4.83 -13.29 25.38
N MET A 56 3.69 -12.67 25.04
CA MET A 56 3.34 -12.36 23.65
C MET A 56 2.96 -10.89 23.52
N HIS A 57 3.67 -10.20 22.64
CA HIS A 57 3.41 -8.79 22.32
C HIS A 57 2.98 -8.67 20.88
N ILE A 58 1.93 -7.87 20.62
CA ILE A 58 1.47 -7.56 19.28
C ILE A 58 1.65 -6.05 19.06
N VAL A 59 2.52 -5.69 18.13
CA VAL A 59 2.79 -4.30 17.75
C VAL A 59 2.02 -4.00 16.47
N ILE A 60 1.03 -3.12 16.56
CA ILE A 60 0.24 -2.67 15.41
C ILE A 60 0.86 -1.38 14.87
N VAL A 61 1.28 -1.40 13.61
CA VAL A 61 1.93 -0.27 12.93
C VAL A 61 0.90 0.47 12.08
N ASP A 62 0.59 1.70 12.44
CA ASP A 62 -0.27 2.58 11.65
C ASP A 62 0.50 3.19 10.46
N ASN A 63 1.60 3.86 10.70
CA ASN A 63 2.44 4.52 9.68
C ASN A 63 1.63 5.39 8.70
N GLY A 64 0.70 6.19 9.21
CA GLY A 64 -0.15 7.11 8.44
C GLY A 64 -1.34 6.48 7.72
N ARG A 65 -1.68 5.22 8.02
CA ARG A 65 -2.86 4.58 7.41
C ARG A 65 -4.17 5.18 7.90
N SER A 66 -4.25 5.56 9.17
CA SER A 66 -5.39 6.28 9.71
C SER A 66 -5.58 7.65 9.08
N ASP A 67 -4.50 8.37 8.76
CA ASP A 67 -4.57 9.64 8.04
C ASP A 67 -5.13 9.45 6.63
N ILE A 68 -4.67 8.40 5.93
CA ILE A 68 -5.19 8.06 4.60
C ILE A 68 -6.67 7.66 4.68
N LEU A 69 -7.07 6.94 5.72
CA LEU A 69 -8.46 6.55 5.94
C LEU A 69 -9.38 7.76 6.13
N ALA A 70 -8.88 8.79 6.80
CA ALA A 70 -9.61 10.06 6.98
C ALA A 70 -9.68 10.92 5.70
N CYS A 71 -8.85 10.65 4.70
CA CYS A 71 -8.79 11.41 3.46
C CYS A 71 -9.69 10.79 2.39
N THR A 72 -10.88 11.33 2.19
CA THR A 72 -11.89 10.80 1.25
C THR A 72 -11.38 10.70 -0.20
N GLU A 73 -10.53 11.63 -0.62
CA GLU A 73 -9.99 11.67 -1.99
C GLU A 73 -8.99 10.52 -2.26
N HIS A 74 -8.26 10.08 -1.24
CA HIS A 74 -7.16 9.13 -1.38
C HIS A 74 -7.37 7.81 -0.62
N VAL A 75 -8.49 7.62 0.07
CA VAL A 75 -8.81 6.42 0.86
C VAL A 75 -8.67 5.13 0.05
N ASN A 76 -8.96 5.16 -1.25
CA ASN A 76 -8.82 4.01 -2.13
C ASN A 76 -7.38 3.47 -2.24
N MET A 77 -6.37 4.26 -1.88
CA MET A 77 -4.98 3.78 -1.82
C MET A 77 -4.78 2.64 -0.81
N LEU A 78 -5.60 2.58 0.23
CA LEU A 78 -5.56 1.50 1.23
C LEU A 78 -5.94 0.13 0.67
N LYS A 79 -6.65 0.08 -0.48
CA LYS A 79 -7.00 -1.17 -1.17
C LYS A 79 -5.81 -1.83 -1.88
N CYS A 80 -4.65 -1.16 -1.96
CA CYS A 80 -3.52 -1.63 -2.75
C CYS A 80 -2.97 -2.97 -2.22
N ILE A 81 -3.04 -4.01 -3.05
CA ILE A 81 -2.49 -5.35 -2.76
C ILE A 81 -1.03 -5.53 -3.22
N ARG A 82 -0.40 -4.46 -3.70
CA ARG A 82 1.00 -4.43 -4.16
C ARG A 82 1.35 -5.43 -5.26
N CYS A 83 0.41 -5.73 -6.15
CA CYS A 83 0.59 -6.69 -7.25
C CYS A 83 1.57 -6.23 -8.34
N GLY A 84 1.92 -4.93 -8.41
CA GLY A 84 2.87 -4.40 -9.39
C GLY A 84 2.32 -4.13 -10.79
N SER A 85 1.06 -4.46 -11.10
CA SER A 85 0.48 -4.29 -12.44
C SER A 85 0.57 -2.85 -12.96
N CYS A 86 0.37 -1.87 -12.10
CA CYS A 86 0.47 -0.44 -12.46
C CYS A 86 1.89 -0.01 -12.86
N ILE A 87 2.92 -0.61 -12.24
CA ILE A 87 4.33 -0.36 -12.57
C ILE A 87 4.64 -0.99 -13.92
N ASN A 88 4.21 -2.23 -14.13
CA ASN A 88 4.49 -2.99 -15.34
C ASN A 88 3.92 -2.33 -16.61
N THR A 89 2.77 -1.69 -16.53
CA THR A 89 2.14 -1.01 -17.67
C THR A 89 2.59 0.45 -17.85
N CYS A 90 3.27 1.04 -16.86
CA CYS A 90 3.59 2.46 -16.86
C CYS A 90 4.67 2.83 -17.90
N PRO A 91 4.39 3.68 -18.91
CA PRO A 91 5.37 4.07 -19.89
C PRO A 91 6.52 4.88 -19.30
N VAL A 92 6.25 5.70 -18.29
CA VAL A 92 7.28 6.48 -17.60
C VAL A 92 8.23 5.55 -16.85
N TYR A 93 7.70 4.62 -16.06
CA TYR A 93 8.52 3.65 -15.33
C TYR A 93 9.40 2.80 -16.28
N ARG A 94 8.85 2.37 -17.41
CA ARG A 94 9.62 1.60 -18.41
C ARG A 94 10.80 2.36 -18.99
N ARG A 95 10.74 3.68 -19.00
CA ARG A 95 11.81 4.53 -19.53
C ARG A 95 12.84 4.92 -18.48
N THR A 96 12.39 5.23 -17.26
CA THR A 96 13.23 5.83 -16.22
C THR A 96 13.69 4.84 -15.15
N GLY A 97 13.00 3.71 -15.03
CA GLY A 97 13.22 2.77 -13.93
C GLY A 97 12.71 3.28 -12.58
N GLY A 98 12.92 2.49 -11.53
CA GLY A 98 12.41 2.79 -10.19
C GLY A 98 13.20 3.86 -9.44
N TYR A 99 14.49 3.98 -9.70
CA TYR A 99 15.38 4.88 -8.96
C TYR A 99 14.99 6.36 -9.12
N SER A 100 14.49 6.75 -10.29
CA SER A 100 14.08 8.12 -10.59
C SER A 100 12.92 8.64 -9.73
N TYR A 101 12.15 7.76 -9.09
CA TYR A 101 11.01 8.16 -8.25
C TYR A 101 11.42 8.66 -6.85
N SER A 102 12.65 8.45 -6.42
CA SER A 102 13.17 8.87 -5.11
C SER A 102 12.35 8.39 -3.89
N TYR A 103 11.41 7.49 -4.10
CA TYR A 103 10.57 6.86 -3.09
C TYR A 103 10.75 5.34 -3.17
N PHE A 104 10.73 4.64 -2.03
CA PHE A 104 11.02 3.20 -1.98
C PHE A 104 10.02 2.32 -2.74
N ILE A 105 8.82 2.83 -2.98
CA ILE A 105 7.85 2.24 -3.91
C ILE A 105 7.79 3.12 -5.15
N PRO A 106 8.23 2.65 -6.32
CA PRO A 106 8.20 3.43 -7.56
C PRO A 106 6.86 3.33 -8.27
N GLY A 107 6.75 4.07 -9.38
CA GLY A 107 5.59 4.03 -10.28
C GLY A 107 4.34 4.73 -9.74
N PRO A 108 3.18 4.51 -10.38
CA PRO A 108 1.95 5.26 -10.08
C PRO A 108 1.47 5.15 -8.64
N VAL A 109 1.58 3.99 -8.02
CA VAL A 109 1.21 3.81 -6.60
C VAL A 109 2.20 4.54 -5.70
N GLY A 110 3.49 4.53 -6.05
CA GLY A 110 4.52 5.22 -5.28
C GLY A 110 4.41 6.74 -5.34
N ILE A 111 3.99 7.30 -6.48
CA ILE A 111 3.68 8.73 -6.60
C ILE A 111 2.61 9.11 -5.57
N ASN A 112 1.48 8.40 -5.56
CA ASN A 112 0.39 8.69 -4.62
C ASN A 112 0.80 8.52 -3.16
N LEU A 113 1.50 7.44 -2.81
CA LEU A 113 1.97 7.20 -1.44
C LEU A 113 3.04 8.21 -0.99
N GLY A 114 3.92 8.62 -1.90
CA GLY A 114 4.90 9.67 -1.63
C GLY A 114 4.23 11.00 -1.30
N MET A 115 3.21 11.37 -2.08
CA MET A 115 2.42 12.59 -1.85
C MET A 115 1.68 12.54 -0.52
N LEU A 116 1.06 11.43 -0.16
CA LEU A 116 0.41 11.24 1.13
C LEU A 116 1.37 11.36 2.32
N LYS A 117 2.64 11.00 2.12
CA LYS A 117 3.65 11.04 3.18
C LYS A 117 4.35 12.39 3.31
N SER A 118 4.74 13.00 2.20
CA SER A 118 5.50 14.26 2.18
C SER A 118 5.34 14.96 0.83
N PRO A 119 4.29 15.76 0.65
CA PRO A 119 4.01 16.46 -0.60
C PRO A 119 5.17 17.31 -1.09
N GLU A 120 5.83 18.04 -0.19
CA GLU A 120 6.95 18.93 -0.54
C GLU A 120 8.12 18.18 -1.18
N LYS A 121 8.42 16.98 -0.65
CA LYS A 121 9.54 16.17 -1.13
C LYS A 121 9.25 15.46 -2.45
N TYR A 122 8.01 15.04 -2.68
CA TYR A 122 7.66 14.15 -3.81
C TYR A 122 6.80 14.81 -4.88
N SER A 123 6.54 16.12 -4.80
CA SER A 123 5.73 16.88 -5.76
C SER A 123 6.23 16.77 -7.21
N GLY A 124 7.53 16.70 -7.44
CA GLY A 124 8.10 16.52 -8.77
C GLY A 124 7.67 15.23 -9.48
N ASN A 125 7.43 14.16 -8.72
CA ASN A 125 6.98 12.88 -9.30
C ASN A 125 5.58 12.96 -9.92
N VAL A 126 4.74 13.84 -9.39
CA VAL A 126 3.37 14.05 -9.89
C VAL A 126 3.40 14.65 -11.29
N SER A 127 4.31 15.58 -11.56
CA SER A 127 4.50 16.20 -12.88
C SER A 127 5.06 15.24 -13.92
N ALA A 128 5.87 14.26 -13.50
CA ALA A 128 6.46 13.26 -14.40
C ALA A 128 5.43 12.26 -14.97
N CYS A 129 4.24 12.15 -14.38
CA CYS A 129 3.20 11.24 -14.87
C CYS A 129 2.60 11.75 -16.19
N SER A 130 2.45 10.86 -17.20
CA SER A 130 1.83 11.19 -18.49
C SER A 130 0.29 11.21 -18.47
N LEU A 131 -0.34 10.83 -17.34
CA LEU A 131 -1.79 10.66 -17.22
C LEU A 131 -2.42 9.76 -18.29
N CYS A 132 -1.73 8.71 -18.72
CA CYS A 132 -2.22 7.78 -19.73
C CYS A 132 -3.29 6.81 -19.23
N TYR A 133 -3.65 6.82 -17.95
CA TYR A 133 -4.65 5.97 -17.30
C TYR A 133 -4.41 4.45 -17.36
N SER A 134 -3.36 3.97 -18.01
CA SER A 134 -3.06 2.52 -18.07
C SER A 134 -2.99 1.87 -16.69
N CYS A 135 -2.45 2.56 -15.70
CA CYS A 135 -2.34 2.04 -14.32
C CYS A 135 -3.71 1.87 -13.64
N SER A 136 -4.66 2.78 -13.90
CA SER A 136 -6.03 2.68 -13.40
C SER A 136 -6.78 1.51 -14.05
N ASN A 137 -6.62 1.36 -15.36
CA ASN A 137 -7.30 0.30 -16.13
C ASN A 137 -6.87 -1.11 -15.71
N VAL A 138 -5.57 -1.33 -15.46
CA VAL A 138 -5.04 -2.66 -15.10
C VAL A 138 -5.15 -2.98 -13.62
N CYS A 139 -5.58 -2.04 -12.77
CA CYS A 139 -5.64 -2.26 -11.33
C CYS A 139 -6.70 -3.31 -10.98
N PRO A 140 -6.31 -4.47 -10.39
CA PRO A 140 -7.25 -5.55 -10.07
C PRO A 140 -8.24 -5.16 -8.97
N VAL A 141 -7.86 -4.24 -8.09
CA VAL A 141 -8.70 -3.73 -6.99
C VAL A 141 -9.34 -2.37 -7.32
N LYS A 142 -9.28 -1.95 -8.60
CA LYS A 142 -9.96 -0.78 -9.14
C LYS A 142 -9.61 0.54 -8.42
N ILE A 143 -8.33 0.73 -8.10
CA ILE A 143 -7.84 2.04 -7.65
C ILE A 143 -7.63 2.91 -8.88
N ASP A 144 -8.27 4.06 -8.94
CA ASP A 144 -8.03 5.04 -9.98
C ASP A 144 -6.77 5.87 -9.66
N LEU A 145 -5.60 5.28 -9.95
CA LEU A 145 -4.30 5.86 -9.64
C LEU A 145 -4.03 7.14 -10.42
N ALA A 146 -4.45 7.19 -11.67
CA ALA A 146 -4.21 8.35 -12.53
C ALA A 146 -5.06 9.54 -12.12
N GLU A 147 -6.32 9.31 -11.74
CA GLU A 147 -7.21 10.36 -11.22
C GLU A 147 -6.68 10.93 -9.91
N GLN A 148 -6.16 10.08 -9.01
CA GLN A 148 -5.55 10.57 -7.78
C GLN A 148 -4.29 11.42 -8.05
N ILE A 149 -3.46 11.04 -9.04
CA ILE A 149 -2.32 11.85 -9.45
C ILE A 149 -2.79 13.19 -10.04
N TYR A 150 -3.88 13.18 -10.80
CA TYR A 150 -4.48 14.41 -11.34
C TYR A 150 -4.97 15.35 -10.22
N LYS A 151 -5.65 14.82 -9.22
CA LYS A 151 -6.06 15.59 -8.03
C LYS A 151 -4.86 16.19 -7.28
N TRP A 152 -3.77 15.45 -7.15
CA TRP A 152 -2.53 15.99 -6.58
C TRP A 152 -2.01 17.18 -7.39
N ARG A 153 -2.07 17.14 -8.73
CA ARG A 153 -1.70 18.30 -9.56
C ARG A 153 -2.56 19.52 -9.27
N GLN A 154 -3.86 19.32 -9.12
CA GLN A 154 -4.79 20.41 -8.77
C GLN A 154 -4.44 21.00 -7.40
N ASN A 155 -4.17 20.16 -6.41
CA ASN A 155 -3.85 20.61 -5.05
C ASN A 155 -2.47 21.29 -4.96
N LEU A 156 -1.51 20.93 -5.81
CA LEU A 156 -0.18 21.54 -5.84
C LEU A 156 -0.13 22.85 -6.61
N ALA A 157 -1.02 23.07 -7.56
CA ALA A 157 -1.03 24.26 -8.42
C ALA A 157 -1.06 25.59 -7.63
N PRO A 158 -1.94 25.77 -6.63
CA PRO A 158 -1.97 27.01 -5.83
C PRO A 158 -0.76 27.15 -4.90
N LEU A 159 -0.07 26.05 -4.59
CA LEU A 159 1.11 26.07 -3.71
C LEU A 159 2.42 26.33 -4.46
N HIS A 160 2.38 26.50 -5.78
CA HIS A 160 3.56 26.64 -6.66
C HIS A 160 4.61 25.54 -6.50
N LEU A 161 4.25 24.40 -5.95
CA LEU A 161 5.13 23.25 -5.77
C LEU A 161 5.25 22.36 -7.02
N ALA A 162 4.46 22.64 -8.04
CA ALA A 162 4.39 21.84 -9.26
C ALA A 162 5.56 22.11 -10.24
N ASP A 163 6.26 23.23 -10.12
CA ASP A 163 7.35 23.62 -11.03
C ASP A 163 8.64 23.95 -10.23
N PRO A 164 9.61 23.03 -10.24
CA PRO A 164 10.88 23.24 -9.55
C PRO A 164 11.76 24.35 -10.20
N SER A 165 11.46 24.77 -11.42
CA SER A 165 12.22 25.83 -12.11
C SER A 165 11.82 27.25 -11.67
N LYS A 166 10.77 27.38 -10.87
CA LYS A 166 10.27 28.68 -10.38
C LYS A 166 10.63 28.97 -8.91
N LYS A 167 11.65 28.29 -8.38
CA LYS A 167 12.26 28.63 -7.10
C LYS A 167 13.41 29.60 -7.30
#